data_4fd4356383619ca5b34041a167cd2bdd
#
_entry.id   4fd4356383619ca5b34041a167cd2bdd
#
_cell.length_a   1.000
_cell.length_b   1.000
_cell.length_c   1.000
_cell.angle_alpha   90.00
_cell.angle_beta   90.00
_cell.angle_gamma   90.00
#
_symmetry.space_group_name_H-M   'P 1'
#
loop_
_entity.id
_entity.type
_entity.pdbx_description
1 polymer ?
#
loop_
_entity_poly.entity_id
_entity_poly.type
_entity_poly.pdbx_seq_one_letter_code
_entity_poly.pdbx_strand_id
1 'polypeptide(L)'
;MTRPGGRIGLANWTPDSFVGRLFETIGRHVPPPPLLPSPSAWGIRERLDELFGASSRSIEIRPRCFVFRDHSPAVWIERFRRDYGPMKRAFESLEPETSREFAEDIEALIAGFDRGDGVMVVPSAYVEVVATLR
;
A
#
# COMPACT_ATOMS: atom_id res chain seq x y z
N MET A 1 9.38 -21.24 -12.01
CA MET A 1 8.03 -21.83 -11.80
C MET A 1 8.01 -22.60 -10.49
N THR A 2 6.95 -22.47 -9.72
CA THR A 2 6.79 -23.19 -8.45
C THR A 2 6.29 -24.61 -8.74
N ARG A 3 6.94 -25.61 -8.15
CA ARG A 3 6.58 -27.04 -8.33
C ARG A 3 5.26 -27.40 -7.63
N PRO A 4 4.57 -28.49 -8.02
CA PRO A 4 3.42 -29.03 -7.26
C PRO A 4 3.77 -29.19 -5.75
N GLY A 5 2.84 -28.81 -4.86
CA GLY A 5 3.06 -28.77 -3.43
C GLY A 5 3.92 -27.60 -2.92
N GLY A 6 4.45 -26.77 -3.83
CA GLY A 6 5.21 -25.57 -3.48
C GLY A 6 4.31 -24.49 -2.86
N ARG A 7 4.94 -23.49 -2.21
CA ARG A 7 4.24 -22.39 -1.55
C ARG A 7 4.63 -21.04 -2.15
N ILE A 8 3.65 -20.15 -2.28
CA ILE A 8 3.84 -18.74 -2.63
C ILE A 8 3.44 -17.92 -1.41
N GLY A 9 4.38 -17.12 -0.91
CA GLY A 9 4.14 -16.19 0.18
C GLY A 9 4.04 -14.76 -0.33
N LEU A 10 3.03 -14.01 0.14
CA LEU A 10 2.78 -12.61 -0.20
C LEU A 10 2.50 -11.82 1.07
N ALA A 11 2.82 -10.51 1.02
CA ALA A 11 2.40 -9.53 2.01
C ALA A 11 1.78 -8.34 1.25
N ASN A 12 0.49 -8.11 1.44
CA ASN A 12 -0.27 -7.15 0.64
C ASN A 12 -1.03 -6.19 1.54
N TRP A 13 -0.91 -4.89 1.29
CA TRP A 13 -1.70 -3.86 1.96
C TRP A 13 -3.19 -4.04 1.66
N THR A 14 -4.06 -3.84 2.66
CA THR A 14 -5.51 -3.82 2.44
C THR A 14 -5.96 -2.47 1.90
N PRO A 15 -7.07 -2.40 1.13
CA PRO A 15 -7.54 -1.14 0.53
C PRO A 15 -7.88 -0.04 1.55
N ASP A 16 -8.40 -0.42 2.72
CA ASP A 16 -8.79 0.46 3.81
C ASP A 16 -7.62 0.85 4.74
N SER A 17 -6.45 0.25 4.56
CA SER A 17 -5.26 0.60 5.32
C SER A 17 -4.69 1.97 4.94
N PHE A 18 -3.79 2.51 5.79
CA PHE A 18 -3.08 3.74 5.48
C PHE A 18 -2.39 3.69 4.10
N VAL A 19 -1.65 2.61 3.79
CA VAL A 19 -0.99 2.49 2.49
C VAL A 19 -1.99 2.27 1.36
N GLY A 20 -3.10 1.57 1.59
CA GLY A 20 -4.19 1.46 0.60
C GLY A 20 -4.77 2.83 0.24
N ARG A 21 -5.04 3.66 1.25
CA ARG A 21 -5.51 5.06 1.06
C ARG A 21 -4.43 5.95 0.44
N LEU A 22 -3.15 5.70 0.73
CA LEU A 22 -2.04 6.39 0.07
C LEU A 22 -2.03 6.11 -1.44
N PHE A 23 -2.27 4.87 -1.87
CA PHE A 23 -2.40 4.54 -3.30
C PHE A 23 -3.58 5.28 -3.96
N GLU A 24 -4.71 5.41 -3.28
CA GLU A 24 -5.84 6.20 -3.77
C GLU A 24 -5.47 7.70 -3.90
N THR A 25 -4.78 8.24 -2.91
CA THR A 25 -4.32 9.63 -2.92
C THR A 25 -3.35 9.88 -4.07
N ILE A 26 -2.37 9.00 -4.27
CA ILE A 26 -1.46 9.06 -5.42
C ILE A 26 -2.28 9.02 -6.74
N GLY A 27 -3.22 8.10 -6.85
CA GLY A 27 -4.04 7.92 -8.05
C GLY A 27 -4.95 9.11 -8.40
N ARG A 28 -5.34 9.93 -7.41
CA ARG A 28 -6.09 11.18 -7.66
C ARG A 28 -5.24 12.25 -8.32
N HIS A 29 -3.97 12.34 -7.97
CA HIS A 29 -3.04 13.33 -8.53
C HIS A 29 -2.33 12.82 -9.78
N VAL A 30 -2.01 11.54 -9.81
CA VAL A 30 -1.35 10.87 -10.95
C VAL A 30 -2.15 9.61 -11.30
N PRO A 31 -3.17 9.74 -12.16
CA PRO A 31 -4.01 8.60 -12.52
C PRO A 31 -3.18 7.44 -13.07
N PRO A 32 -3.43 6.20 -12.60
CA PRO A 32 -2.78 5.02 -13.13
C PRO A 32 -3.22 4.76 -14.59
N PRO A 33 -2.45 3.98 -15.36
CA PRO A 33 -2.89 3.54 -16.68
C PRO A 33 -4.27 2.89 -16.61
N PRO A 34 -5.14 3.11 -17.62
CA PRO A 34 -6.47 2.51 -17.67
C PRO A 34 -6.38 0.98 -17.51
N LEU A 35 -7.35 0.38 -16.83
CA LEU A 35 -7.49 -1.07 -16.62
C LEU A 35 -6.50 -1.73 -15.66
N LEU A 36 -5.63 -0.97 -15.00
CA LEU A 36 -4.79 -1.53 -13.94
C LEU A 36 -5.49 -1.40 -12.58
N PRO A 37 -5.78 -2.53 -11.90
CA PRO A 37 -6.31 -2.49 -10.54
C PRO A 37 -5.29 -1.86 -9.58
N SER A 38 -5.79 -1.22 -8.52
CA SER A 38 -4.93 -0.74 -7.44
C SER A 38 -4.07 -1.88 -6.88
N PRO A 39 -2.80 -1.63 -6.53
CA PRO A 39 -1.96 -2.62 -5.85
C PRO A 39 -2.59 -3.17 -4.56
N SER A 40 -3.40 -2.38 -3.86
CA SER A 40 -4.12 -2.82 -2.65
C SER A 40 -5.22 -3.85 -2.93
N ALA A 41 -5.64 -4.04 -4.18
CA ALA A 41 -6.56 -5.11 -4.56
C ALA A 41 -6.02 -6.52 -4.24
N TRP A 42 -4.69 -6.69 -4.18
CA TRP A 42 -4.04 -7.93 -3.75
C TRP A 42 -4.22 -8.21 -2.24
N GLY A 43 -4.72 -7.25 -1.47
CA GLY A 43 -5.12 -7.40 -0.07
C GLY A 43 -6.55 -7.91 0.12
N ILE A 44 -7.27 -8.22 -0.96
CA ILE A 44 -8.67 -8.66 -0.95
C ILE A 44 -8.74 -10.16 -1.24
N ARG A 45 -9.55 -10.89 -0.45
CA ARG A 45 -9.73 -12.35 -0.55
C ARG A 45 -10.17 -12.78 -1.96
N GLU A 46 -11.18 -12.12 -2.51
CA GLU A 46 -11.76 -12.44 -3.81
C GLU A 46 -10.71 -12.35 -4.92
N ARG A 47 -9.87 -11.32 -4.87
CA ARG A 47 -8.78 -11.14 -5.83
C ARG A 47 -7.72 -12.23 -5.73
N LEU A 48 -7.40 -12.67 -4.53
CA LEU A 48 -6.46 -13.78 -4.32
C LEU A 48 -7.02 -15.11 -4.82
N ASP A 49 -8.33 -15.33 -4.63
CA ASP A 49 -9.01 -16.52 -5.13
C ASP A 49 -9.07 -16.52 -6.67
N GLU A 50 -9.29 -15.36 -7.32
CA GLU A 50 -9.22 -15.23 -8.78
C GLU A 50 -7.82 -15.57 -9.33
N LEU A 51 -6.76 -15.08 -8.66
CA LEU A 51 -5.39 -15.24 -9.14
C LEU A 51 -4.81 -16.63 -8.86
N PHE A 52 -5.12 -17.22 -7.73
CA PHE A 52 -4.46 -18.43 -7.23
C PHE A 52 -5.40 -19.61 -7.02
N GLY A 53 -6.73 -19.41 -6.94
CA GLY A 53 -7.68 -20.44 -6.55
C GLY A 53 -7.63 -21.67 -7.44
N ALA A 54 -7.53 -21.50 -8.76
CA ALA A 54 -7.47 -22.61 -9.70
C ALA A 54 -6.20 -23.46 -9.58
N SER A 55 -5.08 -22.85 -9.22
CA SER A 55 -3.76 -23.51 -9.12
C SER A 55 -3.39 -23.94 -7.70
N SER A 56 -4.14 -23.48 -6.69
CA SER A 56 -3.85 -23.75 -5.29
C SER A 56 -4.82 -24.76 -4.68
N ARG A 57 -4.31 -25.60 -3.78
CA ARG A 57 -5.14 -26.44 -2.91
C ARG A 57 -5.62 -25.70 -1.66
N SER A 58 -4.88 -24.67 -1.22
CA SER A 58 -5.26 -23.80 -0.12
C SER A 58 -4.66 -22.41 -0.26
N ILE A 59 -5.40 -21.40 0.22
CA ILE A 59 -4.96 -20.01 0.36
C ILE A 59 -5.25 -19.60 1.80
N GLU A 60 -4.19 -19.47 2.60
CA GLU A 60 -4.24 -18.98 3.96
C GLU A 60 -4.01 -17.49 3.99
N ILE A 61 -4.87 -16.72 4.68
CA ILE A 61 -4.78 -15.27 4.81
C ILE A 61 -4.77 -14.93 6.29
N ARG A 62 -3.75 -14.19 6.73
CA ARG A 62 -3.61 -13.75 8.12
C ARG A 62 -3.50 -12.23 8.18
N PRO A 63 -4.42 -11.54 8.87
CA PRO A 63 -4.32 -10.10 9.12
C PRO A 63 -3.07 -9.78 9.93
N ARG A 64 -2.38 -8.70 9.55
CA ARG A 64 -1.19 -8.16 10.20
C ARG A 64 -1.29 -6.64 10.25
N CYS A 65 -0.44 -6.03 11.04
CA CYS A 65 -0.31 -4.58 11.12
C CYS A 65 1.17 -4.20 11.13
N PHE A 66 1.55 -3.30 10.25
CA PHE A 66 2.82 -2.61 10.28
C PHE A 66 2.63 -1.21 10.87
N VAL A 67 3.61 -0.68 11.58
CA VAL A 67 3.53 0.65 12.17
C VAL A 67 4.67 1.51 11.65
N PHE A 68 4.31 2.52 10.85
CA PHE A 68 5.24 3.56 10.43
C PHE A 68 5.54 4.49 11.61
N ARG A 69 6.82 4.78 11.83
CA ARG A 69 7.28 5.69 12.88
C ARG A 69 8.27 6.68 12.29
N ASP A 70 8.09 7.94 12.63
CA ASP A 70 9.02 9.00 12.26
C ASP A 70 8.95 10.17 13.26
N HIS A 71 9.85 11.13 13.13
CA HIS A 71 9.85 12.34 13.96
C HIS A 71 8.60 13.20 13.71
N SER A 72 8.17 13.28 12.44
CA SER A 72 6.96 14.03 12.06
C SER A 72 6.44 13.56 10.69
N PRO A 73 5.18 13.88 10.35
CA PRO A 73 4.65 13.66 9.01
C PRO A 73 5.51 14.27 7.89
N ALA A 74 6.00 15.50 8.08
CA ALA A 74 6.83 16.18 7.09
C ALA A 74 8.15 15.43 6.81
N VAL A 75 8.81 14.93 7.85
CA VAL A 75 10.05 14.13 7.71
C VAL A 75 9.76 12.81 7.00
N TRP A 76 8.64 12.17 7.32
CA TRP A 76 8.22 10.93 6.67
C TRP A 76 7.92 11.15 5.18
N ILE A 77 7.17 12.21 4.83
CA ILE A 77 6.84 12.56 3.44
C ILE A 77 8.11 12.81 2.64
N GLU A 78 9.08 13.58 3.17
CA GLU A 78 10.33 13.88 2.48
C GLU A 78 11.18 12.61 2.25
N ARG A 79 11.23 11.71 3.23
CA ARG A 79 11.89 10.41 3.09
C ARG A 79 11.23 9.55 2.00
N PHE A 80 9.92 9.43 2.01
CA PHE A 80 9.17 8.65 1.02
C PHE A 80 9.19 9.28 -0.38
N ARG A 81 9.18 10.61 -0.45
CA ARG A 81 9.39 11.33 -1.71
C ARG A 81 10.74 10.98 -2.34
N ARG A 82 11.78 10.83 -1.54
CA ARG A 82 13.12 10.49 -2.02
C ARG A 82 13.27 9.01 -2.36
N ASP A 83 12.77 8.12 -1.49
CA ASP A 83 13.16 6.71 -1.46
C ASP A 83 12.04 5.75 -1.92
N TYR A 84 10.77 6.16 -1.83
CA TYR A 84 9.64 5.31 -2.20
C TYR A 84 9.17 5.57 -3.63
N GLY A 85 9.39 4.59 -4.52
CA GLY A 85 9.18 4.72 -5.96
C GLY A 85 7.85 5.34 -6.40
N PRO A 86 6.68 4.90 -5.91
CA PRO A 86 5.40 5.49 -6.27
C PRO A 86 5.27 6.98 -5.92
N MET A 87 5.69 7.38 -4.72
CA MET A 87 5.67 8.80 -4.31
C MET A 87 6.71 9.61 -5.05
N LYS A 88 7.92 9.08 -5.19
CA LYS A 88 8.99 9.76 -5.95
C LYS A 88 8.52 10.12 -7.36
N ARG A 89 8.00 9.13 -8.10
CA ARG A 89 7.49 9.35 -9.46
C ARG A 89 6.31 10.33 -9.50
N ALA A 90 5.41 10.26 -8.53
CA ALA A 90 4.30 11.20 -8.44
C ALA A 90 4.81 12.64 -8.28
N PHE A 91 5.67 12.90 -7.31
CA PHE A 91 6.24 14.23 -7.09
C PHE A 91 7.06 14.74 -8.29
N GLU A 92 7.80 13.87 -8.97
CA GLU A 92 8.60 14.22 -10.17
C GLU A 92 7.72 14.56 -11.38
N SER A 93 6.49 14.04 -11.44
CA SER A 93 5.56 14.27 -12.57
C SER A 93 4.62 15.46 -12.39
N LEU A 94 4.52 16.01 -11.18
CA LEU A 94 3.60 17.08 -10.84
C LEU A 94 4.26 18.47 -10.94
N GLU A 95 3.46 19.44 -11.38
CA GLU A 95 3.85 20.85 -11.32
C GLU A 95 3.96 21.32 -9.86
N PRO A 96 4.73 22.39 -9.56
CA PRO A 96 5.01 22.83 -8.19
C PRO A 96 3.75 23.06 -7.31
N GLU A 97 2.69 23.62 -7.88
CA GLU A 97 1.44 23.88 -7.18
C GLU A 97 0.70 22.58 -6.83
N THR A 98 0.49 21.73 -7.82
CA THR A 98 -0.14 20.41 -7.63
C THR A 98 0.69 19.49 -6.73
N SER A 99 2.02 19.60 -6.78
CA SER A 99 2.94 18.90 -5.88
C SER A 99 2.75 19.31 -4.42
N ARG A 100 2.44 20.59 -4.17
CA ARG A 100 2.12 21.09 -2.82
C ARG A 100 0.78 20.55 -2.33
N GLU A 101 -0.25 20.62 -3.16
CA GLU A 101 -1.57 20.05 -2.86
C GLU A 101 -1.47 18.54 -2.56
N PHE A 102 -0.68 17.83 -3.33
CA PHE A 102 -0.43 16.39 -3.10
C PHE A 102 0.25 16.14 -1.74
N ALA A 103 1.23 16.94 -1.35
CA ALA A 103 1.85 16.84 -0.02
C ALA A 103 0.85 17.14 1.11
N GLU A 104 0.00 18.14 0.96
CA GLU A 104 -1.06 18.49 1.91
C GLU A 104 -2.09 17.35 2.07
N ASP A 105 -2.49 16.72 0.97
CA ASP A 105 -3.38 15.56 0.98
C ASP A 105 -2.76 14.37 1.73
N ILE A 106 -1.44 14.15 1.56
CA ILE A 106 -0.73 13.10 2.30
C ILE A 106 -0.65 13.44 3.79
N GLU A 107 -0.39 14.70 4.16
CA GLU A 107 -0.39 15.14 5.56
C GLU A 107 -1.76 14.92 6.21
N ALA A 108 -2.85 15.28 5.50
CA ALA A 108 -4.21 15.06 5.97
C ALA A 108 -4.52 13.57 6.14
N LEU A 109 -4.05 12.73 5.21
CA LEU A 109 -4.19 11.28 5.31
C LEU A 109 -3.45 10.74 6.54
N ILE A 110 -2.19 11.15 6.75
CA ILE A 110 -1.40 10.77 7.92
C ILE A 110 -2.15 11.16 9.20
N ALA A 111 -2.65 12.40 9.29
CA ALA A 111 -3.38 12.88 10.46
C ALA A 111 -4.59 12.02 10.81
N GLY A 112 -5.27 11.44 9.82
CA GLY A 112 -6.41 10.53 10.02
C GLY A 112 -6.04 9.16 10.63
N PHE A 113 -4.79 8.73 10.48
CA PHE A 113 -4.28 7.43 10.97
C PHE A 113 -3.28 7.57 12.13
N ASP A 114 -2.72 8.76 12.35
CA ASP A 114 -1.68 8.98 13.35
C ASP A 114 -2.22 8.81 14.78
N ARG A 115 -1.52 8.00 15.56
CA ARG A 115 -1.79 7.72 16.96
C ARG A 115 -0.67 8.19 17.88
N GLY A 116 0.30 8.91 17.33
CA GLY A 116 1.42 9.44 18.08
C GLY A 116 1.06 10.69 18.87
N ASP A 117 1.84 10.96 19.90
CA ASP A 117 1.82 12.19 20.67
C ASP A 117 3.20 12.84 20.55
N GLY A 118 3.28 13.89 19.72
CA GLY A 118 4.53 14.59 19.41
C GLY A 118 5.48 13.89 18.45
N VAL A 119 5.18 12.65 18.05
CA VAL A 119 5.90 11.88 17.03
C VAL A 119 4.89 11.16 16.14
N MET A 120 5.23 10.92 14.88
CA MET A 120 4.36 10.18 13.95
C MET A 120 4.35 8.68 14.30
N VAL A 121 3.14 8.12 14.52
CA VAL A 121 2.90 6.68 14.72
C VAL A 121 1.67 6.25 13.92
N VAL A 122 1.87 5.72 12.74
CA VAL A 122 0.79 5.39 11.80
C VAL A 122 0.70 3.88 11.57
N PRO A 123 -0.33 3.20 12.09
CA PRO A 123 -0.57 1.80 11.78
C PRO A 123 -1.13 1.63 10.36
N SER A 124 -0.71 0.58 9.68
CA SER A 124 -1.22 0.18 8.38
C SER A 124 -1.46 -1.33 8.34
N ALA A 125 -2.71 -1.71 8.10
CA ALA A 125 -3.10 -3.10 8.00
C ALA A 125 -2.60 -3.72 6.69
N TYR A 126 -2.16 -4.98 6.76
CA TYR A 126 -1.84 -5.79 5.61
C TYR A 126 -2.26 -7.24 5.85
N VAL A 127 -2.24 -8.04 4.81
CA VAL A 127 -2.47 -9.48 4.90
C VAL A 127 -1.21 -10.24 4.52
N GLU A 128 -0.86 -11.21 5.34
CA GLU A 128 0.11 -12.25 5.02
C GLU A 128 -0.66 -13.39 4.35
N VAL A 129 -0.25 -13.77 3.16
CA VAL A 129 -0.92 -14.79 2.35
C VAL A 129 0.05 -15.92 2.04
N VAL A 130 -0.42 -17.17 2.24
CA VAL A 130 0.32 -18.36 1.83
C VAL A 130 -0.58 -19.21 0.94
N ALA A 131 -0.28 -19.23 -0.36
CA ALA A 131 -0.93 -20.13 -1.32
C ALA A 131 -0.09 -21.42 -1.47
N THR A 132 -0.71 -22.57 -1.22
CA THR A 132 -0.08 -23.87 -1.44
C THR A 132 -0.59 -24.45 -2.76
N LEU A 133 0.31 -24.70 -3.71
CA LEU A 133 -0.04 -25.21 -5.04
C LEU A 133 -0.47 -26.69 -5.02
N ARG A 134 -1.27 -27.05 -5.99
CA ARG A 134 -1.72 -28.44 -6.24
C ARG A 134 -0.59 -29.31 -6.73
#